data_db6d2c53158423747cc724aca85bef80
#
_entry.id   db6d2c53158423747cc724aca85bef80
#
_cell.length_a   1.000
_cell.length_b   1.000
_cell.length_c   1.000
_cell.angle_alpha   90.00
_cell.angle_beta   90.00
_cell.angle_gamma   90.00
#
_symmetry.space_group_name_H-M   'P 1'
#
loop_
_entity.id
_entity.type
_entity.pdbx_description
1 polymer ?
#
loop_
_entity_poly.entity_id
_entity_poly.type
_entity_poly.pdbx_seq_one_letter_code
_entity_poly.pdbx_strand_id
1 'polypeptide(L)'
;MKIKLANPRGFCAGVDRAIEIVNRALDVFGAPIYVRHEVVHNRFVVDNLRNRGAIFVDELDEVPDQALVIFSAHGVAQSVRQEADRRGLKVFDATCPLVTKVHIEVARYSREGSECILIGHAGHPEVEGTMGQFDREFGGDIYLVEDVKDVEKLEVRDPTRLSYVTQTTLSMDDTAKVIDALRAKFPHIRGPRKDDICYATQNRQDAVKQLAEDCDLMLVVGSPNSSNSNRLRELAERMGTPAYLIDEAAQIDPAWVQGCATVGITAGASAPEVLVLQVVERLRELGGEAPEEIAGREENIQFSVPKELRIPVVNAN
;
A
#
# COMPACT_ATOMS: atom_id res chain seq x y z
N MET A 1 -5.18 -32.27 -4.29
CA MET A 1 -5.59 -30.86 -4.15
C MET A 1 -4.79 -30.02 -5.12
N LYS A 2 -5.43 -29.33 -6.05
CA LYS A 2 -4.75 -28.41 -6.98
C LYS A 2 -4.35 -27.14 -6.26
N ILE A 3 -3.21 -26.57 -6.65
CA ILE A 3 -2.74 -25.27 -6.16
C ILE A 3 -2.69 -24.30 -7.33
N LYS A 4 -3.44 -23.20 -7.25
CA LYS A 4 -3.46 -22.15 -8.27
C LYS A 4 -2.86 -20.85 -7.74
N LEU A 5 -1.98 -20.22 -8.51
CA LEU A 5 -1.34 -18.96 -8.14
C LEU A 5 -1.92 -17.80 -8.93
N ALA A 6 -2.29 -16.72 -8.24
CA ALA A 6 -2.68 -15.47 -8.87
C ALA A 6 -1.52 -14.84 -9.65
N ASN A 7 -1.82 -14.20 -10.78
CA ASN A 7 -0.87 -13.42 -11.54
C ASN A 7 -1.54 -12.11 -12.01
N PRO A 8 -1.02 -10.91 -11.62
CA PRO A 8 0.13 -10.71 -10.74
C PRO A 8 -0.18 -10.93 -9.25
N ARG A 9 0.88 -11.13 -8.47
CA ARG A 9 0.87 -11.21 -7.01
C ARG A 9 2.14 -10.61 -6.42
N GLY A 10 2.18 -10.41 -5.10
CA GLY A 10 3.39 -9.99 -4.38
C GLY A 10 3.87 -8.58 -4.75
N PHE A 11 5.14 -8.31 -4.59
CA PHE A 11 5.73 -6.98 -4.68
C PHE A 11 5.33 -6.18 -5.92
N CYS A 12 5.09 -4.88 -5.71
CA CYS A 12 4.90 -3.90 -6.77
C CYS A 12 6.12 -2.96 -6.87
N ALA A 13 6.25 -2.24 -7.97
CA ALA A 13 7.37 -1.33 -8.20
C ALA A 13 7.56 -0.28 -7.10
N GLY A 14 6.49 0.18 -6.46
CA GLY A 14 6.56 1.14 -5.34
C GLY A 14 7.19 0.52 -4.10
N VAL A 15 6.81 -0.71 -3.77
CA VAL A 15 7.35 -1.49 -2.66
C VAL A 15 8.81 -1.86 -2.90
N ASP A 16 9.14 -2.41 -4.08
CA ASP A 16 10.52 -2.74 -4.45
C ASP A 16 11.43 -1.54 -4.30
N ARG A 17 11.03 -0.38 -4.82
CA ARG A 17 11.80 0.86 -4.69
C ARG A 17 12.00 1.27 -3.24
N ALA A 18 10.96 1.19 -2.42
CA ALA A 18 11.06 1.63 -1.02
C ALA A 18 12.00 0.74 -0.20
N ILE A 19 11.90 -0.57 -0.38
CA ILE A 19 12.81 -1.54 0.25
C ILE A 19 14.25 -1.33 -0.23
N GLU A 20 14.45 -1.12 -1.54
CA GLU A 20 15.76 -0.89 -2.12
C GLU A 20 16.40 0.40 -1.59
N ILE A 21 15.64 1.47 -1.36
CA ILE A 21 16.13 2.71 -0.75
C ILE A 21 16.72 2.43 0.64
N VAL A 22 16.00 1.68 1.50
CA VAL A 22 16.50 1.36 2.84
C VAL A 22 17.76 0.48 2.76
N ASN A 23 17.73 -0.56 1.93
CA ASN A 23 18.87 -1.45 1.75
C ASN A 23 20.11 -0.71 1.29
N ARG A 24 19.99 0.12 0.25
CA ARG A 24 21.12 0.91 -0.25
C ARG A 24 21.59 1.98 0.72
N ALA A 25 20.69 2.59 1.48
CA ALA A 25 21.08 3.52 2.52
C ALA A 25 21.93 2.83 3.61
N LEU A 26 21.54 1.62 4.04
CA LEU A 26 22.34 0.79 4.96
C LEU A 26 23.70 0.43 4.35
N ASP A 27 23.78 0.10 3.07
CA ASP A 27 25.02 -0.26 2.39
C ASP A 27 25.97 0.94 2.23
N VAL A 28 25.43 2.13 1.96
CA VAL A 28 26.23 3.34 1.67
C VAL A 28 26.63 4.10 2.94
N PHE A 29 25.71 4.23 3.90
CA PHE A 29 25.90 5.06 5.09
C PHE A 29 26.15 4.25 6.37
N GLY A 30 25.89 2.94 6.33
CA GLY A 30 25.98 2.08 7.52
C GLY A 30 24.78 2.26 8.46
N ALA A 31 24.69 1.35 9.43
CA ALA A 31 23.70 1.44 10.50
C ALA A 31 24.15 2.43 11.60
N PRO A 32 23.23 3.07 12.35
CA PRO A 32 21.79 2.95 12.22
C PRO A 32 21.19 3.86 11.14
N ILE A 33 20.13 3.38 10.49
CA ILE A 33 19.28 4.19 9.61
C ILE A 33 17.88 4.23 10.21
N TYR A 34 17.33 5.42 10.38
CA TYR A 34 15.98 5.57 10.92
C TYR A 34 14.93 5.52 9.80
N VAL A 35 13.82 4.85 10.03
CA VAL A 35 12.72 4.74 9.07
C VAL A 35 11.44 5.13 9.78
N ARG A 36 10.78 6.21 9.32
CA ARG A 36 9.53 6.65 9.92
C ARG A 36 8.39 5.79 9.42
N HIS A 37 7.71 5.12 10.35
CA HIS A 37 6.75 4.04 10.16
C HIS A 37 7.38 2.82 9.46
N GLU A 38 6.65 1.73 9.37
CA GLU A 38 7.08 0.61 8.54
C GLU A 38 7.27 1.07 7.10
N VAL A 39 8.40 0.74 6.48
CA VAL A 39 8.70 1.15 5.10
C VAL A 39 7.62 0.69 4.14
N VAL A 40 7.10 -0.52 4.37
CA VAL A 40 5.93 -1.15 3.76
C VAL A 40 5.26 -2.02 4.81
N HIS A 41 3.96 -2.26 4.71
CA HIS A 41 3.22 -3.10 5.65
C HIS A 41 3.44 -4.58 5.38
N ASN A 42 4.59 -5.10 5.82
CA ASN A 42 4.92 -6.51 5.81
C ASN A 42 5.96 -6.84 6.91
N ARG A 43 5.56 -7.68 7.86
CA ARG A 43 6.36 -8.04 9.02
C ARG A 43 7.72 -8.64 8.63
N PHE A 44 7.73 -9.57 7.69
CA PHE A 44 8.96 -10.22 7.24
C PHE A 44 9.97 -9.21 6.67
N VAL A 45 9.51 -8.25 5.87
CA VAL A 45 10.35 -7.18 5.31
C VAL A 45 10.89 -6.29 6.42
N VAL A 46 10.03 -5.85 7.33
CA VAL A 46 10.41 -4.98 8.45
C VAL A 46 11.45 -5.65 9.33
N ASP A 47 11.26 -6.92 9.70
CA ASP A 47 12.18 -7.68 10.53
C ASP A 47 13.54 -7.90 9.84
N ASN A 48 13.55 -8.18 8.54
CA ASN A 48 14.79 -8.28 7.77
C ASN A 48 15.58 -6.96 7.77
N LEU A 49 14.92 -5.83 7.61
CA LEU A 49 15.57 -4.53 7.63
C LEU A 49 16.05 -4.16 9.04
N ARG A 50 15.32 -4.50 10.10
CA ARG A 50 15.78 -4.35 11.50
C ARG A 50 17.05 -5.14 11.77
N ASN A 51 17.09 -6.39 11.30
CA ASN A 51 18.26 -7.25 11.45
C ASN A 51 19.50 -6.69 10.72
N ARG A 52 19.31 -5.85 9.71
CA ARG A 52 20.37 -5.11 9.01
C ARG A 52 20.74 -3.78 9.68
N GLY A 53 20.01 -3.35 10.70
CA GLY A 53 20.30 -2.12 11.45
C GLY A 53 19.39 -0.93 11.13
N ALA A 54 18.26 -1.15 10.47
CA ALA A 54 17.21 -0.14 10.36
C ALA A 54 16.47 -0.02 11.70
N ILE A 55 16.23 1.21 12.15
CA ILE A 55 15.44 1.53 13.35
C ILE A 55 14.13 2.16 12.89
N PHE A 56 13.02 1.46 13.14
CA PHE A 56 11.70 1.97 12.82
C PHE A 56 11.18 2.81 13.98
N VAL A 57 10.71 4.02 13.66
CA VAL A 57 10.18 5.00 14.61
C VAL A 57 8.79 5.44 14.16
N ASP A 58 7.95 5.82 15.10
CA ASP A 58 6.63 6.35 14.77
C ASP A 58 6.70 7.85 14.47
N GLU A 59 7.48 8.60 15.28
CA GLU A 59 7.61 10.04 15.10
C GLU A 59 9.08 10.49 15.01
N LEU A 60 9.29 11.68 14.44
CA LEU A 60 10.64 12.19 14.24
C LEU A 60 11.36 12.57 15.54
N ASP A 61 10.67 12.82 16.64
CA ASP A 61 11.27 13.13 17.93
C ASP A 61 12.11 11.98 18.51
N GLU A 62 11.84 10.75 18.07
CA GLU A 62 12.63 9.56 18.37
C GLU A 62 13.95 9.50 17.58
N VAL A 63 14.12 10.34 16.55
CA VAL A 63 15.32 10.36 15.69
C VAL A 63 16.32 11.37 16.24
N PRO A 64 17.62 11.04 16.43
CA PRO A 64 18.65 12.03 16.79
C PRO A 64 18.78 13.12 15.74
N ASP A 65 19.09 14.35 16.17
CA ASP A 65 19.36 15.45 15.25
C ASP A 65 20.50 15.13 14.28
N GLN A 66 20.39 15.61 13.05
CA GLN A 66 21.34 15.38 11.95
C GLN A 66 21.46 13.91 11.51
N ALA A 67 20.65 12.99 12.07
CA ALA A 67 20.63 11.60 11.64
C ALA A 67 20.04 11.45 10.24
N LEU A 68 20.23 10.25 9.64
CA LEU A 68 19.61 9.87 8.39
C LEU A 68 18.24 9.23 8.67
N VAL A 69 17.20 9.75 8.03
CA VAL A 69 15.83 9.22 8.13
C VAL A 69 15.27 8.91 6.74
N ILE A 70 14.49 7.84 6.66
CA ILE A 70 13.78 7.45 5.44
C ILE A 70 12.27 7.58 5.72
N PHE A 71 11.57 8.30 4.84
CA PHE A 71 10.11 8.31 4.85
C PHE A 71 9.58 7.10 4.12
N SER A 72 8.58 6.43 4.70
CA SER A 72 8.01 5.19 4.18
C SER A 72 7.33 5.36 2.80
N ALA A 73 6.98 4.24 2.17
CA ALA A 73 6.28 4.24 0.89
C ALA A 73 4.92 4.95 0.92
N HIS A 74 4.33 5.07 2.11
CA HIS A 74 3.01 5.69 2.34
C HIS A 74 3.01 7.22 2.23
N GLY A 75 4.19 7.85 2.26
CA GLY A 75 4.32 9.31 2.29
C GLY A 75 4.13 9.91 3.67
N VAL A 76 4.36 11.21 3.77
CA VAL A 76 4.28 11.96 5.02
C VAL A 76 3.61 13.32 4.81
N ALA A 77 3.01 13.87 5.87
CA ALA A 77 2.47 15.23 5.88
C ALA A 77 3.58 16.28 5.66
N GLN A 78 3.20 17.46 5.18
CA GLN A 78 4.14 18.59 5.02
C GLN A 78 4.79 19.02 6.34
N SER A 79 4.05 18.95 7.45
CA SER A 79 4.57 19.24 8.79
C SER A 79 5.76 18.33 9.17
N VAL A 80 5.71 17.06 8.80
CA VAL A 80 6.81 16.10 9.03
C VAL A 80 8.04 16.48 8.21
N ARG A 81 7.87 16.91 6.95
CA ARG A 81 8.99 17.40 6.11
C ARG A 81 9.63 18.65 6.70
N GLN A 82 8.80 19.63 7.11
CA GLN A 82 9.26 20.86 7.75
C GLN A 82 10.02 20.58 9.05
N GLU A 83 9.54 19.63 9.86
CA GLU A 83 10.22 19.22 11.08
C GLU A 83 11.59 18.56 10.80
N ALA A 84 11.65 17.68 9.79
CA ALA A 84 12.90 17.07 9.36
C ALA A 84 13.92 18.12 8.91
N ASP A 85 13.49 19.10 8.11
CA ASP A 85 14.32 20.21 7.64
C ASP A 85 14.79 21.09 8.81
N ARG A 86 13.89 21.44 9.75
CA ARG A 86 14.23 22.23 10.94
C ARG A 86 15.30 21.56 11.83
N ARG A 87 15.27 20.23 11.90
CA ARG A 87 16.22 19.43 12.69
C ARG A 87 17.47 19.04 11.92
N GLY A 88 17.61 19.46 10.67
CA GLY A 88 18.75 19.15 9.81
C GLY A 88 18.91 17.64 9.54
N LEU A 89 17.82 16.89 9.52
CA LEU A 89 17.86 15.47 9.23
C LEU A 89 18.21 15.25 7.75
N LYS A 90 19.05 14.25 7.48
CA LYS A 90 19.27 13.80 6.11
C LYS A 90 18.15 12.88 5.70
N VAL A 91 17.31 13.32 4.76
CA VAL A 91 16.09 12.61 4.36
C VAL A 91 16.28 11.88 3.02
N PHE A 92 15.94 10.59 2.98
CA PHE A 92 15.59 9.88 1.74
C PHE A 92 14.08 9.60 1.71
N ASP A 93 13.43 10.09 0.69
CA ASP A 93 11.98 9.93 0.53
C ASP A 93 11.67 8.67 -0.28
N ALA A 94 11.18 7.63 0.41
CA ALA A 94 10.74 6.40 -0.22
C ALA A 94 9.25 6.41 -0.62
N THR A 95 8.55 7.53 -0.47
CA THR A 95 7.14 7.67 -0.90
C THR A 95 6.96 7.13 -2.31
N CYS A 96 5.99 6.25 -2.49
CA CYS A 96 5.65 5.72 -3.81
C CYS A 96 5.28 6.86 -4.76
N PRO A 97 5.81 6.89 -6.00
CA PRO A 97 5.47 7.92 -6.98
C PRO A 97 3.97 8.06 -7.25
N LEU A 98 3.20 6.98 -7.08
CA LEU A 98 1.74 7.01 -7.25
C LEU A 98 1.03 7.67 -6.06
N VAL A 99 1.57 7.55 -4.85
CA VAL A 99 1.14 8.33 -3.67
C VAL A 99 1.53 9.80 -3.84
N THR A 100 2.76 10.07 -4.33
CA THR A 100 3.21 11.44 -4.62
C THR A 100 2.29 12.14 -5.61
N LYS A 101 1.75 11.43 -6.61
CA LYS A 101 0.74 11.96 -7.54
C LYS A 101 -0.47 12.51 -6.77
N VAL A 102 -1.01 11.73 -5.83
CA VAL A 102 -2.17 12.15 -5.02
C VAL A 102 -1.82 13.36 -4.15
N HIS A 103 -0.65 13.36 -3.53
CA HIS A 103 -0.14 14.49 -2.75
C HIS A 103 -0.08 15.79 -3.55
N ILE A 104 0.42 15.73 -4.80
CA ILE A 104 0.49 16.87 -5.69
C ILE A 104 -0.91 17.39 -6.06
N GLU A 105 -1.87 16.49 -6.27
CA GLU A 105 -3.25 16.88 -6.59
C GLU A 105 -3.92 17.58 -5.40
N VAL A 106 -3.78 17.03 -4.19
CA VAL A 106 -4.29 17.66 -2.95
C VAL A 106 -3.68 19.05 -2.74
N ALA A 107 -2.35 19.17 -2.86
CA ALA A 107 -1.66 20.45 -2.72
C ALA A 107 -2.08 21.46 -3.81
N ARG A 108 -2.45 21.00 -5.00
CA ARG A 108 -3.00 21.86 -6.05
C ARG A 108 -4.39 22.36 -5.70
N TYR A 109 -5.30 21.47 -5.28
CA TYR A 109 -6.65 21.85 -4.85
C TYR A 109 -6.64 22.84 -3.70
N SER A 110 -5.75 22.62 -2.73
CA SER A 110 -5.52 23.55 -1.63
C SER A 110 -5.15 24.96 -2.15
N ARG A 111 -4.13 25.07 -3.02
CA ARG A 111 -3.69 26.36 -3.59
C ARG A 111 -4.76 27.04 -4.45
N GLU A 112 -5.66 26.28 -5.06
CA GLU A 112 -6.82 26.80 -5.76
C GLU A 112 -7.90 27.33 -4.80
N GLY A 113 -7.75 27.15 -3.47
CA GLY A 113 -8.77 27.43 -2.47
C GLY A 113 -10.03 26.57 -2.65
N SER A 114 -9.89 25.40 -3.27
CA SER A 114 -10.96 24.41 -3.44
C SER A 114 -11.02 23.50 -2.24
N GLU A 115 -12.20 22.97 -1.93
CA GLU A 115 -12.34 21.90 -0.94
C GLU A 115 -12.01 20.55 -1.59
N CYS A 116 -11.49 19.63 -0.77
CA CYS A 116 -11.07 18.31 -1.22
C CYS A 116 -11.70 17.22 -0.33
N ILE A 117 -12.16 16.15 -0.94
CA ILE A 117 -12.60 14.94 -0.24
C ILE A 117 -11.55 13.87 -0.50
N LEU A 118 -11.00 13.29 0.56
CA LEU A 118 -10.16 12.10 0.49
C LEU A 118 -11.02 10.87 0.81
N ILE A 119 -11.13 9.95 -0.13
CA ILE A 119 -11.70 8.62 0.11
C ILE A 119 -10.58 7.73 0.62
N GLY A 120 -10.68 7.22 1.86
CA GLY A 120 -9.61 6.44 2.47
C GLY A 120 -9.96 5.97 3.88
N HIS A 121 -9.11 5.17 4.50
CA HIS A 121 -9.32 4.63 5.84
C HIS A 121 -8.63 5.47 6.90
N ALA A 122 -9.38 5.92 7.91
CA ALA A 122 -8.86 6.68 9.04
C ALA A 122 -7.72 5.92 9.75
N GLY A 123 -6.69 6.66 10.19
CA GLY A 123 -5.52 6.09 10.87
C GLY A 123 -4.51 5.37 9.96
N HIS A 124 -4.75 5.32 8.65
CA HIS A 124 -3.76 4.76 7.72
C HIS A 124 -2.68 5.81 7.40
N PRO A 125 -1.36 5.47 7.45
CA PRO A 125 -0.28 6.43 7.20
C PRO A 125 -0.37 7.17 5.86
N GLU A 126 -0.83 6.52 4.78
CA GLU A 126 -1.05 7.17 3.48
C GLU A 126 -2.13 8.23 3.55
N VAL A 127 -3.20 7.97 4.31
CA VAL A 127 -4.31 8.93 4.50
C VAL A 127 -3.84 10.13 5.30
N GLU A 128 -3.13 9.92 6.40
CA GLU A 128 -2.54 10.99 7.22
C GLU A 128 -1.56 11.83 6.41
N GLY A 129 -0.67 11.19 5.65
CA GLY A 129 0.28 11.84 4.77
C GLY A 129 -0.40 12.68 3.69
N THR A 130 -1.48 12.17 3.11
CA THR A 130 -2.27 12.85 2.06
C THR A 130 -3.09 14.01 2.62
N MET A 131 -3.79 13.82 3.75
CA MET A 131 -4.50 14.90 4.45
C MET A 131 -3.56 16.05 4.80
N GLY A 132 -2.34 15.74 5.24
CA GLY A 132 -1.30 16.69 5.60
C GLY A 132 -0.65 17.41 4.42
N GLN A 133 -1.07 17.18 3.17
CA GLN A 133 -0.67 18.00 2.02
C GLN A 133 -1.57 19.23 1.83
N PHE A 134 -2.71 19.26 2.50
CA PHE A 134 -3.68 20.34 2.36
C PHE A 134 -3.32 21.50 3.30
N ASP A 135 -3.10 22.67 2.74
CA ASP A 135 -2.84 23.90 3.46
C ASP A 135 -4.14 24.73 3.50
N ARG A 136 -4.68 24.91 4.70
CA ARG A 136 -5.93 25.65 4.95
C ARG A 136 -5.78 27.17 4.83
N GLU A 137 -4.56 27.68 4.78
CA GLU A 137 -4.32 29.14 4.61
C GLU A 137 -4.86 29.67 3.28
N PHE A 138 -4.98 28.81 2.25
CA PHE A 138 -5.59 29.18 0.97
C PHE A 138 -7.14 29.19 0.97
N GLY A 139 -7.79 28.90 2.11
CA GLY A 139 -9.22 29.11 2.32
C GLY A 139 -10.14 27.92 2.07
N GLY A 140 -9.64 26.77 1.61
CA GLY A 140 -10.38 25.51 1.48
C GLY A 140 -10.31 24.64 2.74
N ASP A 141 -10.82 23.41 2.62
CA ASP A 141 -10.68 22.36 3.63
C ASP A 141 -10.57 20.98 2.97
N ILE A 142 -10.10 19.97 3.73
CA ILE A 142 -10.05 18.59 3.29
C ILE A 142 -10.83 17.71 4.26
N TYR A 143 -11.67 16.83 3.71
CA TYR A 143 -12.56 15.94 4.44
C TYR A 143 -12.21 14.50 4.13
N LEU A 144 -12.25 13.63 5.14
CA LEU A 144 -12.08 12.18 4.98
C LEU A 144 -13.46 11.52 4.92
N VAL A 145 -13.66 10.62 3.96
CA VAL A 145 -14.81 9.72 3.90
C VAL A 145 -14.33 8.29 3.68
N GLU A 146 -14.93 7.34 4.38
CA GLU A 146 -14.60 5.92 4.27
C GLU A 146 -15.65 5.16 3.46
N ASP A 147 -16.93 5.52 3.63
CA ASP A 147 -18.05 4.83 3.01
C ASP A 147 -19.17 5.80 2.57
N VAL A 148 -20.24 5.23 2.00
CA VAL A 148 -21.41 5.98 1.53
C VAL A 148 -22.13 6.71 2.68
N LYS A 149 -22.12 6.16 3.90
CA LYS A 149 -22.76 6.80 5.07
C LYS A 149 -22.05 8.08 5.49
N ASP A 150 -20.72 8.12 5.32
CA ASP A 150 -19.96 9.35 5.56
C ASP A 150 -20.30 10.41 4.52
N VAL A 151 -20.47 10.01 3.26
CA VAL A 151 -20.94 10.93 2.20
C VAL A 151 -22.30 11.51 2.54
N GLU A 152 -23.25 10.72 3.06
CA GLU A 152 -24.57 11.22 3.46
C GLU A 152 -24.50 12.33 4.50
N LYS A 153 -23.57 12.22 5.46
CA LYS A 153 -23.40 13.16 6.57
C LYS A 153 -22.47 14.34 6.23
N LEU A 154 -21.73 14.23 5.13
CA LEU A 154 -20.71 15.22 4.79
C LEU A 154 -21.34 16.57 4.47
N GLU A 155 -20.88 17.61 5.15
CA GLU A 155 -21.20 19.00 4.84
C GLU A 155 -19.93 19.70 4.34
N VAL A 156 -20.04 20.39 3.21
CA VAL A 156 -18.96 21.18 2.60
C VAL A 156 -19.38 22.65 2.54
N ARG A 157 -18.43 23.57 2.53
CA ARG A 157 -18.71 25.00 2.51
C ARG A 157 -19.13 25.49 1.12
N ASP A 158 -18.40 25.02 0.09
CA ASP A 158 -18.66 25.39 -1.30
C ASP A 158 -18.71 24.16 -2.24
N PRO A 159 -19.91 23.60 -2.45
CA PRO A 159 -20.08 22.44 -3.33
C PRO A 159 -19.76 22.71 -4.79
N THR A 160 -19.57 23.96 -5.20
CA THR A 160 -19.22 24.33 -6.58
C THR A 160 -17.72 24.27 -6.84
N ARG A 161 -16.91 24.27 -5.77
CA ARG A 161 -15.43 24.21 -5.81
C ARG A 161 -14.91 23.00 -5.05
N LEU A 162 -15.41 21.84 -5.38
CA LEU A 162 -15.15 20.57 -4.70
C LEU A 162 -14.43 19.59 -5.61
N SER A 163 -13.45 18.90 -5.06
CA SER A 163 -12.72 17.84 -5.75
C SER A 163 -12.59 16.63 -4.84
N TYR A 164 -12.33 15.45 -5.41
CA TYR A 164 -12.00 14.27 -4.62
C TYR A 164 -10.72 13.61 -5.11
N VAL A 165 -10.05 12.92 -4.20
CA VAL A 165 -8.94 11.99 -4.41
C VAL A 165 -9.18 10.72 -3.62
N THR A 166 -8.41 9.65 -3.88
CA THR A 166 -8.54 8.41 -3.14
C THR A 166 -7.20 7.91 -2.62
N GLN A 167 -7.23 7.14 -1.54
CA GLN A 167 -6.12 6.29 -1.13
C GLN A 167 -5.83 5.27 -2.24
N THR A 168 -4.56 4.89 -2.42
CA THR A 168 -4.12 4.07 -3.57
C THR A 168 -4.44 2.58 -3.45
N THR A 169 -4.83 2.10 -2.26
CA THR A 169 -4.99 0.67 -1.94
C THR A 169 -6.41 0.26 -1.56
N LEU A 170 -7.42 1.00 -2.02
CA LEU A 170 -8.82 0.73 -1.73
C LEU A 170 -9.41 -0.42 -2.58
N SER A 171 -10.56 -0.92 -2.15
CA SER A 171 -11.42 -1.76 -2.98
C SER A 171 -11.97 -0.96 -4.16
N MET A 172 -11.75 -1.46 -5.38
CA MET A 172 -12.28 -0.83 -6.60
C MET A 172 -13.79 -0.67 -6.56
N ASP A 173 -14.49 -1.76 -6.19
CA ASP A 173 -15.94 -1.82 -6.23
C ASP A 173 -16.58 -0.93 -5.14
N ASP A 174 -15.99 -0.85 -3.95
CA ASP A 174 -16.52 -0.02 -2.87
C ASP A 174 -16.22 1.45 -3.11
N THR A 175 -15.04 1.77 -3.64
CA THR A 175 -14.69 3.14 -4.01
C THR A 175 -15.60 3.68 -5.11
N ALA A 176 -15.98 2.85 -6.09
CA ALA A 176 -16.94 3.24 -7.13
C ALA A 176 -18.28 3.67 -6.52
N LYS A 177 -18.81 2.92 -5.52
CA LYS A 177 -20.06 3.27 -4.82
C LYS A 177 -19.96 4.61 -4.08
N VAL A 178 -18.82 4.86 -3.41
CA VAL A 178 -18.56 6.14 -2.72
C VAL A 178 -18.50 7.29 -3.72
N ILE A 179 -17.81 7.11 -4.84
CA ILE A 179 -17.71 8.12 -5.91
C ILE A 179 -19.09 8.41 -6.51
N ASP A 180 -19.92 7.39 -6.75
CA ASP A 180 -21.27 7.57 -7.27
C ASP A 180 -22.16 8.34 -6.28
N ALA A 181 -22.06 8.05 -4.99
CA ALA A 181 -22.75 8.78 -3.93
C ALA A 181 -22.29 10.25 -3.87
N LEU A 182 -20.97 10.51 -3.98
CA LEU A 182 -20.42 11.85 -4.04
C LEU A 182 -20.93 12.64 -5.25
N ARG A 183 -20.97 12.02 -6.42
CA ARG A 183 -21.49 12.64 -7.65
C ARG A 183 -22.99 12.92 -7.58
N ALA A 184 -23.75 12.03 -6.94
CA ALA A 184 -25.18 12.24 -6.72
C ALA A 184 -25.43 13.43 -5.77
N LYS A 185 -24.64 13.54 -4.68
CA LYS A 185 -24.77 14.63 -3.71
C LYS A 185 -24.18 15.95 -4.21
N PHE A 186 -23.08 15.90 -4.94
CA PHE A 186 -22.31 17.05 -5.44
C PHE A 186 -22.10 16.94 -6.96
N PRO A 187 -23.07 17.30 -7.79
CA PRO A 187 -23.03 17.07 -9.24
C PRO A 187 -21.85 17.72 -9.99
N HIS A 188 -21.21 18.73 -9.38
CA HIS A 188 -20.07 19.46 -9.96
C HIS A 188 -18.72 19.01 -9.40
N ILE A 189 -18.68 17.97 -8.56
CA ILE A 189 -17.44 17.47 -7.96
C ILE A 189 -16.45 17.01 -9.06
N ARG A 190 -15.21 17.44 -8.92
CA ARG A 190 -14.13 17.08 -9.85
C ARG A 190 -13.33 15.89 -9.29
N GLY A 191 -13.16 14.85 -10.08
CA GLY A 191 -12.29 13.73 -9.76
C GLY A 191 -10.88 13.87 -10.35
N PRO A 192 -9.97 12.95 -10.00
CA PRO A 192 -8.64 12.90 -10.58
C PRO A 192 -8.72 12.61 -12.11
N ARG A 193 -7.72 13.10 -12.87
CA ARG A 193 -7.65 12.84 -14.32
C ARG A 193 -7.41 11.38 -14.67
N LYS A 194 -6.74 10.65 -13.80
CA LYS A 194 -6.50 9.20 -13.83
C LYS A 194 -6.81 8.66 -12.45
N ASP A 195 -7.34 7.47 -12.37
CA ASP A 195 -7.64 6.83 -11.10
C ASP A 195 -6.46 6.89 -10.13
N ASP A 196 -6.75 7.13 -8.86
CA ASP A 196 -5.74 7.16 -7.80
C ASP A 196 -5.46 5.77 -7.25
N ILE A 197 -6.45 4.85 -7.32
CA ILE A 197 -6.19 3.44 -6.98
C ILE A 197 -5.13 2.93 -7.95
N CYS A 198 -4.00 2.50 -7.41
CA CYS A 198 -2.82 2.20 -8.22
C CYS A 198 -3.00 0.94 -9.06
N TYR A 199 -2.24 0.83 -10.17
CA TYR A 199 -2.27 -0.31 -11.07
C TYR A 199 -2.06 -1.64 -10.34
N ALA A 200 -1.16 -1.66 -9.34
CA ALA A 200 -0.84 -2.87 -8.59
C ALA A 200 -2.03 -3.36 -7.76
N THR A 201 -2.78 -2.43 -7.15
CA THR A 201 -4.02 -2.72 -6.43
C THR A 201 -5.08 -3.26 -7.38
N GLN A 202 -5.29 -2.59 -8.52
CA GLN A 202 -6.27 -3.00 -9.53
C GLN A 202 -5.97 -4.39 -10.08
N ASN A 203 -4.74 -4.60 -10.56
CA ASN A 203 -4.33 -5.87 -11.18
C ASN A 203 -4.45 -7.05 -10.21
N ARG A 204 -4.09 -6.86 -8.91
CA ARG A 204 -4.22 -7.93 -7.92
C ARG A 204 -5.68 -8.23 -7.57
N GLN A 205 -6.54 -7.22 -7.52
CA GLN A 205 -7.97 -7.44 -7.35
C GLN A 205 -8.57 -8.17 -8.56
N ASP A 206 -8.20 -7.81 -9.79
CA ASP A 206 -8.64 -8.51 -11.01
C ASP A 206 -8.18 -9.98 -10.98
N ALA A 207 -6.92 -10.26 -10.58
CA ALA A 207 -6.41 -11.62 -10.47
C ALA A 207 -7.14 -12.44 -9.39
N VAL A 208 -7.52 -11.82 -8.25
CA VAL A 208 -8.33 -12.49 -7.22
C VAL A 208 -9.73 -12.79 -7.75
N LYS A 209 -10.38 -11.87 -8.46
CA LYS A 209 -11.70 -12.11 -9.06
C LYS A 209 -11.66 -13.33 -9.97
N GLN A 210 -10.66 -13.41 -10.85
CA GLN A 210 -10.49 -14.55 -11.75
C GLN A 210 -10.21 -15.86 -10.99
N LEU A 211 -9.35 -15.82 -9.96
CA LEU A 211 -8.91 -17.02 -9.25
C LEU A 211 -10.00 -17.57 -8.33
N ALA A 212 -10.76 -16.69 -7.64
CA ALA A 212 -11.77 -17.09 -6.67
C ALA A 212 -12.95 -17.87 -7.29
N GLU A 213 -13.25 -17.66 -8.58
CA GLU A 213 -14.31 -18.40 -9.28
C GLU A 213 -14.03 -19.92 -9.36
N ASP A 214 -12.76 -20.32 -9.35
CA ASP A 214 -12.31 -21.68 -9.56
C ASP A 214 -11.77 -22.36 -8.29
N CYS A 215 -11.80 -21.71 -7.13
CA CYS A 215 -11.19 -22.19 -5.90
C CYS A 215 -12.20 -22.41 -4.78
N ASP A 216 -11.98 -23.47 -3.99
CA ASP A 216 -12.74 -23.76 -2.79
C ASP A 216 -12.29 -22.92 -1.59
N LEU A 217 -11.03 -22.44 -1.65
CA LEU A 217 -10.37 -21.65 -0.60
C LEU A 217 -9.33 -20.73 -1.23
N MET A 218 -9.19 -19.54 -0.67
CA MET A 218 -8.13 -18.59 -1.00
C MET A 218 -7.20 -18.33 0.18
N LEU A 219 -5.90 -18.39 -0.04
CA LEU A 219 -4.88 -17.92 0.89
C LEU A 219 -4.29 -16.61 0.37
N VAL A 220 -4.34 -15.59 1.19
CA VAL A 220 -3.77 -14.26 0.88
C VAL A 220 -2.53 -14.06 1.74
N VAL A 221 -1.36 -14.05 1.11
CA VAL A 221 -0.10 -13.82 1.80
C VAL A 221 0.08 -12.31 2.02
N GLY A 222 0.18 -11.89 3.27
CA GLY A 222 0.33 -10.49 3.64
C GLY A 222 0.05 -10.24 5.11
N SER A 223 0.46 -9.08 5.61
CA SER A 223 0.32 -8.72 7.02
C SER A 223 -1.04 -8.06 7.31
N PRO A 224 -1.60 -8.23 8.53
CA PRO A 224 -2.92 -7.71 8.90
C PRO A 224 -3.07 -6.20 8.78
N ASN A 225 -1.99 -5.43 8.91
CA ASN A 225 -1.97 -3.98 8.75
C ASN A 225 -1.84 -3.52 7.28
N SER A 226 -1.70 -4.44 6.33
CA SER A 226 -1.66 -4.12 4.91
C SER A 226 -3.07 -3.91 4.34
N SER A 227 -3.43 -2.68 4.01
CA SER A 227 -4.72 -2.35 3.38
C SER A 227 -4.94 -3.17 2.11
N ASN A 228 -3.95 -3.22 1.20
CA ASN A 228 -4.07 -4.00 -0.03
C ASN A 228 -4.35 -5.49 0.25
N SER A 229 -3.63 -6.13 1.18
CA SER A 229 -3.81 -7.55 1.48
C SER A 229 -5.20 -7.85 2.05
N ASN A 230 -5.71 -6.99 2.94
CA ASN A 230 -7.07 -7.11 3.46
C ASN A 230 -8.12 -7.00 2.36
N ARG A 231 -7.95 -6.05 1.42
CA ARG A 231 -8.90 -5.91 0.29
C ARG A 231 -8.95 -7.16 -0.60
N LEU A 232 -7.83 -7.87 -0.79
CA LEU A 232 -7.81 -9.12 -1.55
C LEU A 232 -8.58 -10.23 -0.84
N ARG A 233 -8.39 -10.38 0.49
CA ARG A 233 -9.14 -11.34 1.30
C ARG A 233 -10.64 -11.06 1.26
N GLU A 234 -11.02 -9.83 1.56
CA GLU A 234 -12.43 -9.42 1.57
C GLU A 234 -13.11 -9.55 0.20
N LEU A 235 -12.36 -9.35 -0.88
CA LEU A 235 -12.86 -9.54 -2.23
C LEU A 235 -13.18 -11.00 -2.50
N ALA A 236 -12.29 -11.94 -2.14
CA ALA A 236 -12.54 -13.36 -2.28
C ALA A 236 -13.75 -13.81 -1.46
N GLU A 237 -13.87 -13.36 -0.20
CA GLU A 237 -15.02 -13.63 0.67
C GLU A 237 -16.34 -13.11 0.08
N ARG A 238 -16.35 -11.90 -0.50
CA ARG A 238 -17.52 -11.34 -1.17
C ARG A 238 -17.94 -12.11 -2.42
N MET A 239 -17.01 -12.76 -3.09
CA MET A 239 -17.28 -13.66 -4.22
C MET A 239 -17.79 -15.04 -3.77
N GLY A 240 -17.86 -15.29 -2.47
CA GLY A 240 -18.35 -16.55 -1.89
C GLY A 240 -17.26 -17.59 -1.64
N THR A 241 -15.99 -17.26 -1.85
CA THR A 241 -14.86 -18.15 -1.63
C THR A 241 -14.24 -17.86 -0.26
N PRO A 242 -14.21 -18.80 0.69
CA PRO A 242 -13.53 -18.64 1.97
C PRO A 242 -12.09 -18.18 1.78
N ALA A 243 -11.65 -17.19 2.55
CA ALA A 243 -10.32 -16.63 2.39
C ALA A 243 -9.64 -16.32 3.72
N TYR A 244 -8.36 -16.63 3.83
CA TYR A 244 -7.55 -16.35 5.01
C TYR A 244 -6.34 -15.49 4.65
N LEU A 245 -6.12 -14.47 5.48
CA LEU A 245 -4.92 -13.63 5.42
C LEU A 245 -3.87 -14.23 6.34
N ILE A 246 -2.68 -14.49 5.82
CA ILE A 246 -1.58 -15.12 6.55
C ILE A 246 -0.26 -14.39 6.31
N ASP A 247 0.51 -14.14 7.37
CA ASP A 247 1.88 -13.61 7.27
C ASP A 247 2.87 -14.68 6.81
N GLU A 248 2.67 -15.94 7.22
CA GLU A 248 3.62 -17.02 7.01
C GLU A 248 2.92 -18.38 6.88
N ALA A 249 3.62 -19.34 6.26
CA ALA A 249 3.10 -20.67 6.00
C ALA A 249 2.71 -21.47 7.28
N ALA A 250 3.34 -21.17 8.42
CA ALA A 250 3.05 -21.82 9.70
C ALA A 250 1.64 -21.49 10.23
N GLN A 251 1.02 -20.42 9.76
CA GLN A 251 -0.34 -20.04 10.15
C GLN A 251 -1.44 -20.84 9.42
N ILE A 252 -1.08 -21.67 8.43
CA ILE A 252 -2.04 -22.50 7.72
C ILE A 252 -2.54 -23.60 8.66
N ASP A 253 -3.83 -23.52 9.03
CA ASP A 253 -4.50 -24.62 9.70
C ASP A 253 -4.81 -25.73 8.67
N PRO A 254 -4.31 -26.97 8.88
CA PRO A 254 -4.62 -28.08 7.96
C PRO A 254 -6.12 -28.33 7.78
N ALA A 255 -6.95 -27.95 8.77
CA ALA A 255 -8.39 -28.08 8.69
C ALA A 255 -9.01 -27.20 7.59
N TRP A 256 -8.40 -26.04 7.26
CA TRP A 256 -8.91 -25.16 6.21
C TRP A 256 -8.88 -25.78 4.83
N VAL A 257 -7.86 -26.60 4.56
CA VAL A 257 -7.65 -27.22 3.24
C VAL A 257 -8.23 -28.63 3.12
N GLN A 258 -8.78 -29.15 4.23
CA GLN A 258 -9.37 -30.47 4.24
C GLN A 258 -10.62 -30.52 3.37
N GLY A 259 -10.59 -31.38 2.35
CA GLY A 259 -11.71 -31.54 1.42
C GLY A 259 -11.72 -30.55 0.25
N CYS A 260 -10.79 -29.58 0.21
CA CYS A 260 -10.66 -28.68 -0.91
C CYS A 260 -10.10 -29.43 -2.13
N ALA A 261 -10.75 -29.29 -3.27
CA ALA A 261 -10.25 -29.76 -4.57
C ALA A 261 -9.19 -28.79 -5.13
N THR A 262 -9.41 -27.47 -4.93
CA THR A 262 -8.56 -26.41 -5.44
C THR A 262 -8.36 -25.32 -4.38
N VAL A 263 -7.10 -24.95 -4.12
CA VAL A 263 -6.71 -23.84 -3.25
C VAL A 263 -6.01 -22.78 -4.09
N GLY A 264 -6.52 -21.55 -4.02
CA GLY A 264 -5.92 -20.38 -4.66
C GLY A 264 -4.96 -19.66 -3.70
N ILE A 265 -3.85 -19.17 -4.23
CA ILE A 265 -2.88 -18.36 -3.48
C ILE A 265 -2.71 -17.03 -4.21
N THR A 266 -2.84 -15.94 -3.46
CA THR A 266 -2.44 -14.61 -3.88
C THR A 266 -1.54 -13.97 -2.83
N ALA A 267 -0.97 -12.82 -3.14
CA ALA A 267 -0.13 -12.08 -2.22
C ALA A 267 -0.35 -10.57 -2.39
N GLY A 268 -0.42 -9.86 -1.28
CA GLY A 268 -0.49 -8.41 -1.29
C GLY A 268 0.75 -7.76 -1.87
N ALA A 269 0.61 -6.52 -2.32
CA ALA A 269 1.67 -5.75 -2.99
C ALA A 269 2.93 -5.50 -2.11
N SER A 270 2.86 -5.79 -0.82
CA SER A 270 3.97 -5.70 0.14
C SER A 270 4.53 -7.05 0.59
N ALA A 271 4.00 -8.18 0.08
CA ALA A 271 4.45 -9.51 0.44
C ALA A 271 5.51 -10.02 -0.57
N PRO A 272 6.68 -10.46 -0.09
CA PRO A 272 7.72 -11.00 -0.96
C PRO A 272 7.38 -12.40 -1.47
N GLU A 273 7.83 -12.74 -2.68
CA GLU A 273 7.57 -14.03 -3.32
C GLU A 273 8.07 -15.23 -2.48
N VAL A 274 9.13 -15.05 -1.71
CA VAL A 274 9.65 -16.11 -0.83
C VAL A 274 8.59 -16.64 0.14
N LEU A 275 7.70 -15.79 0.64
CA LEU A 275 6.60 -16.22 1.54
C LEU A 275 5.54 -17.01 0.76
N VAL A 276 5.26 -16.65 -0.49
CA VAL A 276 4.35 -17.40 -1.37
C VAL A 276 4.90 -18.79 -1.62
N LEU A 277 6.19 -18.90 -1.91
CA LEU A 277 6.84 -20.20 -2.13
C LEU A 277 6.80 -21.10 -0.89
N GLN A 278 6.97 -20.53 0.31
CA GLN A 278 6.81 -21.26 1.58
C GLN A 278 5.37 -21.76 1.78
N VAL A 279 4.37 -20.96 1.42
CA VAL A 279 2.95 -21.35 1.47
C VAL A 279 2.68 -22.50 0.47
N VAL A 280 3.21 -22.40 -0.75
CA VAL A 280 3.12 -23.49 -1.74
C VAL A 280 3.72 -24.80 -1.20
N GLU A 281 4.93 -24.73 -0.64
CA GLU A 281 5.58 -25.93 -0.08
C GLU A 281 4.77 -26.51 1.07
N ARG A 282 4.24 -25.68 1.96
CA ARG A 282 3.36 -26.12 3.04
C ARG A 282 2.09 -26.83 2.53
N LEU A 283 1.47 -26.31 1.48
CA LEU A 283 0.31 -26.96 0.87
C LEU A 283 0.67 -28.29 0.20
N ARG A 284 1.88 -28.40 -0.37
CA ARG A 284 2.38 -29.66 -0.94
C ARG A 284 2.59 -30.73 0.14
N GLU A 285 3.11 -30.36 1.30
CA GLU A 285 3.20 -31.25 2.49
C GLU A 285 1.82 -31.76 2.91
N LEU A 286 0.77 -30.92 2.72
CA LEU A 286 -0.62 -31.28 3.01
C LEU A 286 -1.32 -32.02 1.85
N GLY A 287 -0.57 -32.51 0.86
CA GLY A 287 -1.09 -33.30 -0.26
C GLY A 287 -1.47 -32.50 -1.51
N GLY A 288 -0.98 -31.26 -1.60
CA GLY A 288 -1.14 -30.44 -2.80
C GLY A 288 -0.27 -30.89 -3.97
N GLU A 289 -0.76 -30.69 -5.18
CA GLU A 289 -0.05 -30.90 -6.44
C GLU A 289 0.97 -29.78 -6.70
N ALA A 290 1.72 -29.87 -7.80
CA ALA A 290 2.56 -28.76 -8.25
C ALA A 290 1.69 -27.53 -8.56
N PRO A 291 2.14 -26.30 -8.20
CA PRO A 291 1.36 -25.11 -8.42
C PRO A 291 1.23 -24.78 -9.91
N GLU A 292 0.05 -24.31 -10.30
CA GLU A 292 -0.24 -23.76 -11.62
C GLU A 292 -0.49 -22.24 -11.49
N GLU A 293 0.22 -21.45 -12.29
CA GLU A 293 -0.01 -20.01 -12.33
C GLU A 293 -1.09 -19.68 -13.36
N ILE A 294 -2.09 -18.88 -12.97
CA ILE A 294 -3.13 -18.43 -13.89
C ILE A 294 -2.55 -17.41 -14.89
N ALA A 295 -3.15 -17.33 -16.07
CA ALA A 295 -2.83 -16.26 -17.01
C ALA A 295 -3.16 -14.89 -16.39
N GLY A 296 -2.23 -13.95 -16.47
CA GLY A 296 -2.37 -12.67 -15.82
C GLY A 296 -1.78 -11.52 -16.63
N ARG A 297 -1.75 -10.35 -16.00
CA ARG A 297 -1.28 -9.11 -16.61
C ARG A 297 0.18 -8.88 -16.26
N GLU A 298 1.04 -8.68 -17.26
CA GLU A 298 2.44 -8.31 -17.02
C GLU A 298 2.55 -6.88 -16.46
N GLU A 299 3.39 -6.71 -15.45
CA GLU A 299 3.71 -5.43 -14.83
C GLU A 299 5.15 -5.02 -15.17
N ASN A 300 5.30 -4.06 -16.10
CA ASN A 300 6.61 -3.58 -16.57
C ASN A 300 6.99 -2.21 -15.99
N ILE A 301 6.43 -1.86 -14.84
CA ILE A 301 6.67 -0.57 -14.18
C ILE A 301 7.88 -0.71 -13.26
N GLN A 302 8.82 0.25 -13.38
CA GLN A 302 9.97 0.37 -12.50
C GLN A 302 10.12 1.81 -12.03
N PHE A 303 10.45 2.00 -10.76
CA PHE A 303 10.74 3.30 -10.19
C PHE A 303 12.20 3.40 -9.76
N SER A 304 12.87 4.46 -10.19
CA SER A 304 14.26 4.70 -9.83
C SER A 304 14.43 5.11 -8.37
N VAL A 305 15.48 4.61 -7.72
CA VAL A 305 15.93 5.11 -6.42
C VAL A 305 16.58 6.50 -6.55
N PRO A 306 16.69 7.29 -5.46
CA PRO A 306 17.40 8.58 -5.45
C PRO A 306 18.82 8.47 -6.02
N LYS A 307 19.28 9.52 -6.69
CA LYS A 307 20.60 9.52 -7.38
C LYS A 307 21.76 9.19 -6.44
N GLU A 308 21.70 9.67 -5.20
CA GLU A 308 22.74 9.46 -4.17
C GLU A 308 22.87 7.99 -3.76
N LEU A 309 21.84 7.18 -3.97
CA LEU A 309 21.83 5.75 -3.68
C LEU A 309 22.11 4.87 -4.90
N ARG A 310 22.40 5.45 -6.08
CA ARG A 310 22.72 4.71 -7.32
C ARG A 310 24.19 4.36 -7.45
N ILE A 311 25.04 4.82 -6.52
CA ILE A 311 26.49 4.55 -6.55
C ILE A 311 26.71 3.05 -6.37
N PRO A 312 27.51 2.39 -7.22
CA PRO A 312 27.90 1.01 -6.96
C PRO A 312 28.60 0.95 -5.61
N VAL A 313 28.15 0.08 -4.72
CA VAL A 313 28.90 -0.24 -3.50
C VAL A 313 30.19 -0.90 -3.95
N VAL A 314 31.28 -0.18 -3.93
CA VAL A 314 32.62 -0.76 -4.10
C VAL A 314 32.86 -1.51 -2.82
N ASN A 315 32.68 -2.83 -2.84
CA ASN A 315 33.09 -3.68 -1.73
C ASN A 315 34.56 -3.42 -1.46
N ALA A 316 34.87 -2.74 -0.35
CA ALA A 316 36.20 -2.70 0.19
C ALA A 316 36.54 -4.14 0.62
N ASN A 317 37.39 -4.81 -0.15
CA ASN A 317 37.98 -6.11 0.18
C ASN A 317 38.80 -6.01 1.48
#